data_50a5b596c90672e16198f17e0827909c
#
_entry.id   50a5b596c90672e16198f17e0827909c
#
_cell.length_a   1.000
_cell.length_b   1.000
_cell.length_c   1.000
_cell.angle_alpha   90.00
_cell.angle_beta   90.00
_cell.angle_gamma   90.00
#
_symmetry.space_group_name_H-M   'P 1'
#
loop_
_entity.id
_entity.type
_entity.pdbx_description
1 polymer ?
#
loop_
_entity_poly.entity_id
_entity_poly.type
_entity_poly.pdbx_seq_one_letter_code
_entity_poly.pdbx_strand_id
1 'polypeptide(L)'
;MKFKSFFKGFAAALMAVVAVAACTPQAEHQDTLSVQPSAALTFQAAENADVTLTVTTTADAWEYTAPEWVKTEVAGETLIVNVAENTGKARVGRISFTAGNAHPVNINVHQAAPVVEEETPAECVAATLNNKAETDFFQIVSGSAEGSISVSIAEAVAEDLVFTVALDPEYVREYSFITGDSYTAVPEQAVTFGAAEIVIPAGSTESEPVAVTVDGAVLGFGEGYLVPMLASVKSGAAEFAIDAKRVNYVVMKANPRTTKQVVYIEVNDCNPLNILEYNLEDGTPFFDAVILFAANINYDAVNDVVYLHNNPNVQALLDESEVYLQPLRKKGIKVYLGLLGNHDAAGLAQLSDWGAREWAKEVAEACRVYKLDGVNLDDEYSAAPDLSNPWFTSRSSAAAARLAYELKVAMKEACYWPTEVSFFEWGSIYNTPEIVVDGQTITQSQYVDFVVADYLTYVSPWGDLTPANCSAASIQLNYGNDFYGYRRALEEGYGWIMWFAFDPSGTGGINNNRVHSMTQFQAAAEKLYGKNMAEPQYVYNKIGEGKYDPTPYPIN
;
A
#
# COMPACT_ATOMS: atom_id res chain seq x y z
N MET A 1 -14.11 -34.22 10.53
CA MET A 1 -14.69 -34.24 11.88
C MET A 1 -15.21 -32.86 12.16
N LYS A 2 -16.51 -32.68 12.35
CA LYS A 2 -17.16 -31.37 12.45
C LYS A 2 -16.91 -30.79 13.83
N PHE A 3 -16.22 -29.65 13.92
CA PHE A 3 -16.27 -28.84 15.14
C PHE A 3 -17.40 -27.82 14.99
N LYS A 4 -18.29 -27.86 15.98
CA LYS A 4 -19.54 -27.11 16.03
C LYS A 4 -19.26 -25.65 16.43
N SER A 5 -19.80 -24.75 15.62
CA SER A 5 -20.12 -23.38 15.97
C SER A 5 -20.93 -23.31 17.27
N PHE A 6 -20.54 -22.40 18.17
CA PHE A 6 -21.40 -21.93 19.25
C PHE A 6 -21.64 -20.43 19.07
N PHE A 7 -22.72 -20.08 18.39
CA PHE A 7 -23.35 -18.78 18.57
C PHE A 7 -24.39 -18.93 19.68
N LYS A 8 -24.29 -18.13 20.73
CA LYS A 8 -25.45 -17.74 21.53
C LYS A 8 -25.24 -16.30 21.99
N GLY A 9 -26.10 -15.43 21.46
CA GLY A 9 -26.30 -14.10 21.95
C GLY A 9 -26.94 -14.05 23.32
N PHE A 10 -26.64 -12.97 24.05
CA PHE A 10 -27.49 -12.52 25.15
C PHE A 10 -27.51 -10.99 25.19
N ALA A 11 -28.66 -10.44 24.93
CA ALA A 11 -28.99 -9.08 25.30
C ALA A 11 -29.41 -9.05 26.77
N ALA A 12 -28.85 -8.16 27.55
CA ALA A 12 -29.48 -7.69 28.79
C ALA A 12 -28.96 -6.29 29.12
N ALA A 13 -29.84 -5.32 29.01
CA ALA A 13 -29.67 -3.97 29.53
C ALA A 13 -29.67 -4.00 31.05
N LEU A 14 -28.77 -3.27 31.68
CA LEU A 14 -29.00 -2.71 33.02
C LEU A 14 -28.22 -1.40 33.20
N MET A 15 -28.93 -0.32 33.46
CA MET A 15 -28.38 0.97 33.91
C MET A 15 -27.77 0.83 35.31
N ALA A 16 -26.60 1.46 35.52
CA ALA A 16 -26.24 2.02 36.81
C ALA A 16 -25.09 3.03 36.71
N VAL A 17 -25.44 4.29 36.97
CA VAL A 17 -24.75 5.29 37.80
C VAL A 17 -23.29 5.64 37.49
N VAL A 18 -23.13 6.90 37.11
CA VAL A 18 -21.93 7.74 36.97
C VAL A 18 -21.04 7.70 38.23
N ALA A 19 -19.79 7.34 38.03
CA ALA A 19 -18.68 7.83 38.80
C ALA A 19 -17.62 8.30 37.80
N VAL A 20 -17.47 9.63 37.68
CA VAL A 20 -16.37 10.24 36.91
C VAL A 20 -15.11 10.01 37.74
N ALA A 21 -14.40 8.94 37.42
CA ALA A 21 -12.96 8.85 37.68
C ALA A 21 -12.30 9.13 36.34
N ALA A 22 -11.46 10.15 36.28
CA ALA A 22 -10.55 10.37 35.17
C ALA A 22 -9.62 9.14 35.08
N CYS A 23 -10.02 8.14 34.30
CA CYS A 23 -9.11 7.10 33.84
C CYS A 23 -8.40 7.66 32.63
N THR A 24 -7.12 7.91 32.73
CA THR A 24 -6.21 7.87 31.60
C THR A 24 -6.51 6.56 30.88
N PRO A 25 -6.81 6.55 29.58
CA PRO A 25 -6.93 5.30 28.86
C PRO A 25 -5.57 4.61 28.93
N GLN A 26 -5.52 3.48 29.60
CA GLN A 26 -4.36 2.59 29.53
C GLN A 26 -4.36 2.10 28.08
N ALA A 27 -3.27 2.30 27.35
CA ALA A 27 -3.13 1.80 26.00
C ALA A 27 -3.49 0.31 26.01
N GLU A 28 -4.42 -0.09 25.16
CA GLU A 28 -4.74 -1.50 25.00
C GLU A 28 -3.56 -2.16 24.29
N HIS A 29 -3.02 -3.21 24.89
CA HIS A 29 -1.95 -3.99 24.27
C HIS A 29 -2.47 -4.60 22.98
N GLN A 30 -1.78 -4.34 21.86
CA GLN A 30 -2.08 -5.00 20.60
C GLN A 30 -1.36 -6.35 20.57
N ASP A 31 -2.12 -7.41 20.30
CA ASP A 31 -1.54 -8.73 20.13
C ASP A 31 -0.64 -8.76 18.88
N THR A 32 0.36 -9.62 18.92
CA THR A 32 1.19 -9.93 17.77
C THR A 32 0.77 -11.27 17.18
N LEU A 33 0.89 -11.40 15.87
CA LEU A 33 0.68 -12.65 15.15
C LEU A 33 1.71 -12.76 14.04
N SER A 34 2.42 -13.87 13.99
CA SER A 34 3.30 -14.20 12.89
C SER A 34 3.18 -15.65 12.49
N VAL A 35 3.40 -15.94 11.22
CA VAL A 35 3.34 -17.31 10.67
C VAL A 35 4.60 -17.55 9.84
N GLN A 36 5.29 -18.65 10.09
CA GLN A 36 6.51 -19.02 9.39
C GLN A 36 6.43 -20.44 8.80
N PRO A 37 6.88 -20.65 7.57
CA PRO A 37 7.34 -19.63 6.62
C PRO A 37 6.20 -18.70 6.16
N SER A 38 6.54 -17.43 5.91
CA SER A 38 5.59 -16.40 5.45
C SER A 38 5.41 -16.39 3.92
N ALA A 39 6.25 -17.11 3.20
CA ALA A 39 6.16 -17.25 1.74
C ALA A 39 4.93 -18.04 1.31
N ALA A 40 4.44 -17.77 0.10
CA ALA A 40 3.37 -18.54 -0.51
C ALA A 40 3.74 -20.03 -0.61
N LEU A 41 2.77 -20.90 -0.31
CA LEU A 41 2.92 -22.35 -0.43
C LEU A 41 2.62 -22.77 -1.86
N THR A 42 3.50 -23.57 -2.45
CA THR A 42 3.32 -24.09 -3.81
C THR A 42 3.25 -25.62 -3.78
N PHE A 43 2.19 -26.15 -4.38
CA PHE A 43 1.91 -27.58 -4.46
C PHE A 43 1.78 -28.03 -5.91
N GLN A 44 2.19 -29.25 -6.17
CA GLN A 44 1.92 -29.94 -7.43
C GLN A 44 0.44 -30.37 -7.50
N ALA A 45 -0.02 -30.86 -8.65
CA ALA A 45 -1.38 -31.36 -8.79
C ALA A 45 -1.68 -32.53 -7.84
N ALA A 46 -0.72 -33.41 -7.58
CA ALA A 46 -0.83 -34.57 -6.71
C ALA A 46 0.49 -34.86 -5.98
N GLU A 47 0.48 -35.84 -5.07
CA GLU A 47 1.66 -36.38 -4.35
C GLU A 47 2.48 -35.33 -3.58
N ASN A 48 1.81 -34.38 -2.97
CA ASN A 48 2.46 -33.31 -2.21
C ASN A 48 2.84 -33.76 -0.81
N ALA A 49 4.02 -33.34 -0.36
CA ALA A 49 4.42 -33.44 1.04
C ALA A 49 3.68 -32.41 1.91
N ASP A 50 3.52 -32.73 3.19
CA ASP A 50 2.97 -31.81 4.16
C ASP A 50 3.93 -30.62 4.38
N VAL A 51 3.38 -29.43 4.52
CA VAL A 51 4.09 -28.22 4.89
C VAL A 51 3.63 -27.79 6.29
N THR A 52 4.57 -27.52 7.17
CA THR A 52 4.27 -27.06 8.53
C THR A 52 4.43 -25.55 8.61
N LEU A 53 3.37 -24.86 9.01
CA LEU A 53 3.37 -23.46 9.35
C LEU A 53 3.44 -23.32 10.87
N THR A 54 4.40 -22.58 11.39
CA THR A 54 4.51 -22.25 12.82
C THR A 54 3.82 -20.93 13.08
N VAL A 55 2.87 -20.92 14.00
CA VAL A 55 2.12 -19.74 14.41
C VAL A 55 2.67 -19.25 15.73
N THR A 56 3.05 -17.97 15.79
CA THR A 56 3.50 -17.33 17.03
C THR A 56 2.60 -16.13 17.30
N THR A 57 2.03 -16.06 18.50
CA THR A 57 1.16 -14.96 18.89
C THR A 57 1.29 -14.66 20.38
N THR A 58 1.00 -13.41 20.77
CA THR A 58 0.83 -13.00 22.18
C THR A 58 -0.61 -13.16 22.67
N ALA A 59 -1.58 -13.41 21.77
CA ALA A 59 -2.96 -13.67 22.14
C ALA A 59 -3.12 -15.07 22.77
N ASP A 60 -4.17 -15.26 23.55
CA ASP A 60 -4.48 -16.53 24.22
C ASP A 60 -4.76 -17.70 23.26
N ALA A 61 -5.21 -17.39 22.05
CA ALA A 61 -5.53 -18.37 21.01
C ALA A 61 -5.44 -17.73 19.62
N TRP A 62 -5.27 -18.57 18.63
CA TRP A 62 -5.33 -18.19 17.22
C TRP A 62 -6.34 -19.06 16.48
N GLU A 63 -6.88 -18.51 15.39
CA GLU A 63 -7.83 -19.17 14.50
C GLU A 63 -7.34 -19.06 13.07
N TYR A 64 -7.89 -19.86 12.18
CA TYR A 64 -7.60 -19.74 10.75
C TYR A 64 -8.80 -20.12 9.89
N THR A 65 -8.80 -19.64 8.67
CA THR A 65 -9.70 -20.07 7.58
C THR A 65 -8.87 -20.56 6.40
N ALA A 66 -9.36 -21.59 5.72
CA ALA A 66 -8.70 -22.12 4.52
C ALA A 66 -9.75 -22.60 3.51
N PRO A 67 -9.43 -22.61 2.19
CA PRO A 67 -10.29 -23.21 1.18
C PRO A 67 -10.53 -24.71 1.43
N GLU A 68 -11.68 -25.24 1.01
CA GLU A 68 -12.05 -26.65 1.22
C GLU A 68 -11.06 -27.67 0.62
N TRP A 69 -10.34 -27.28 -0.42
CA TRP A 69 -9.34 -28.12 -1.07
C TRP A 69 -7.97 -28.12 -0.38
N VAL A 70 -7.76 -27.21 0.56
CA VAL A 70 -6.58 -27.17 1.43
C VAL A 70 -6.88 -28.03 2.65
N LYS A 71 -6.11 -29.08 2.84
CA LYS A 71 -6.19 -29.98 3.99
C LYS A 71 -5.33 -29.45 5.11
N THR A 72 -5.88 -29.33 6.29
CA THR A 72 -5.18 -28.75 7.43
C THR A 72 -5.35 -29.60 8.69
N GLU A 73 -4.28 -29.66 9.50
CA GLU A 73 -4.28 -30.29 10.82
C GLU A 73 -3.55 -29.37 11.81
N VAL A 74 -4.22 -29.06 12.93
CA VAL A 74 -3.61 -28.22 13.98
C VAL A 74 -2.87 -29.12 14.95
N ALA A 75 -1.60 -28.81 15.21
CA ALA A 75 -0.73 -29.53 16.16
C ALA A 75 -0.01 -28.51 17.07
N GLY A 76 -0.70 -28.11 18.15
CA GLY A 76 -0.19 -27.06 19.06
C GLY A 76 -0.09 -25.68 18.40
N GLU A 77 1.11 -25.14 18.35
CA GLU A 77 1.42 -23.86 17.70
C GLU A 77 1.69 -24.01 16.20
N THR A 78 1.36 -25.14 15.60
CA THR A 78 1.61 -25.36 14.18
C THR A 78 0.34 -25.75 13.43
N LEU A 79 0.26 -25.35 12.17
CA LEU A 79 -0.71 -25.80 11.19
C LEU A 79 0.00 -26.64 10.14
N ILE A 80 -0.32 -27.92 10.06
CA ILE A 80 0.16 -28.80 9.00
C ILE A 80 -0.76 -28.60 7.80
N VAL A 81 -0.20 -28.31 6.65
CA VAL A 81 -0.93 -27.97 5.43
C VAL A 81 -0.57 -28.95 4.32
N ASN A 82 -1.57 -29.47 3.66
CA ASN A 82 -1.48 -30.21 2.40
C ASN A 82 -2.66 -29.83 1.51
N VAL A 83 -2.76 -30.37 0.33
CA VAL A 83 -3.84 -30.08 -0.62
C VAL A 83 -4.49 -31.36 -1.13
N ALA A 84 -5.78 -31.28 -1.43
CA ALA A 84 -6.45 -32.35 -2.15
C ALA A 84 -5.92 -32.40 -3.59
N GLU A 85 -5.85 -33.61 -4.17
CA GLU A 85 -5.49 -33.79 -5.59
C GLU A 85 -6.28 -32.82 -6.48
N ASN A 86 -5.59 -32.18 -7.41
CA ASN A 86 -6.17 -31.28 -8.38
C ASN A 86 -6.23 -31.97 -9.75
N THR A 87 -7.41 -32.30 -10.21
CA THR A 87 -7.65 -32.89 -11.53
C THR A 87 -8.12 -31.86 -12.58
N GLY A 88 -8.17 -30.59 -12.17
CA GLY A 88 -8.64 -29.47 -13.01
C GLY A 88 -7.54 -28.45 -13.33
N LYS A 89 -7.95 -27.23 -13.60
CA LYS A 89 -7.02 -26.10 -13.81
C LYS A 89 -6.22 -25.78 -12.55
N ALA A 90 -5.07 -25.11 -12.70
CA ALA A 90 -4.33 -24.56 -11.57
C ALA A 90 -5.25 -23.71 -10.69
N ARG A 91 -5.08 -23.82 -9.37
CA ARG A 91 -5.94 -23.13 -8.41
C ARG A 91 -5.12 -22.44 -7.34
N VAL A 92 -5.68 -21.39 -6.83
CA VAL A 92 -5.09 -20.55 -5.79
C VAL A 92 -6.06 -20.39 -4.66
N GLY A 93 -5.54 -20.38 -3.44
CA GLY A 93 -6.29 -20.17 -2.22
C GLY A 93 -5.49 -19.38 -1.21
N ARG A 94 -6.12 -19.05 -0.10
CA ARG A 94 -5.50 -18.31 0.98
C ARG A 94 -5.83 -18.97 2.31
N ILE A 95 -4.84 -19.10 3.18
CA ILE A 95 -5.04 -19.40 4.59
C ILE A 95 -4.91 -18.08 5.33
N SER A 96 -5.96 -17.67 6.03
CA SER A 96 -5.98 -16.44 6.82
C SER A 96 -5.94 -16.79 8.30
N PHE A 97 -4.98 -16.23 9.03
CA PHE A 97 -4.80 -16.42 10.47
C PHE A 97 -5.23 -15.17 11.21
N THR A 98 -5.88 -15.36 12.35
CA THR A 98 -6.30 -14.30 13.26
C THR A 98 -5.98 -14.69 14.71
N ALA A 99 -5.64 -13.73 15.55
CA ALA A 99 -5.34 -13.95 16.96
C ALA A 99 -5.61 -12.66 17.76
N GLY A 100 -6.53 -12.69 18.71
CA GLY A 100 -6.89 -11.54 19.51
C GLY A 100 -7.21 -10.30 18.66
N ASN A 101 -6.51 -9.21 18.93
CA ASN A 101 -6.60 -7.97 18.16
C ASN A 101 -5.36 -7.73 17.24
N ALA A 102 -4.57 -8.78 16.97
CA ALA A 102 -3.43 -8.72 16.06
C ALA A 102 -3.89 -8.54 14.60
N HIS A 103 -3.03 -7.93 13.78
CA HIS A 103 -3.26 -7.89 12.34
C HIS A 103 -3.34 -9.32 11.76
N PRO A 104 -4.33 -9.60 10.91
CA PRO A 104 -4.44 -10.89 10.24
C PRO A 104 -3.22 -11.20 9.39
N VAL A 105 -2.74 -12.44 9.43
CA VAL A 105 -1.66 -12.93 8.57
C VAL A 105 -2.24 -13.84 7.49
N ASN A 106 -1.85 -13.62 6.24
CA ASN A 106 -2.34 -14.35 5.09
C ASN A 106 -1.21 -15.11 4.41
N ILE A 107 -1.41 -16.43 4.21
CA ILE A 107 -0.51 -17.30 3.45
C ILE A 107 -1.22 -17.75 2.18
N ASN A 108 -0.69 -17.40 1.04
CA ASN A 108 -1.24 -17.85 -0.23
C ASN A 108 -0.86 -19.30 -0.52
N VAL A 109 -1.77 -20.04 -1.11
CA VAL A 109 -1.59 -21.46 -1.46
C VAL A 109 -1.86 -21.64 -2.94
N HIS A 110 -0.85 -22.08 -3.67
CA HIS A 110 -0.90 -22.37 -5.10
C HIS A 110 -0.91 -23.87 -5.32
N GLN A 111 -1.76 -24.34 -6.22
CA GLN A 111 -1.67 -25.71 -6.67
C GLN A 111 -1.73 -25.77 -8.18
N ALA A 112 -0.72 -26.40 -8.78
CA ALA A 112 -0.61 -26.60 -10.21
C ALA A 112 -1.79 -27.42 -10.78
N ALA A 113 -2.08 -27.24 -12.04
CA ALA A 113 -2.87 -28.18 -12.80
C ALA A 113 -2.12 -29.51 -12.98
N PRO A 114 -2.81 -30.64 -13.23
CA PRO A 114 -2.14 -31.85 -13.66
C PRO A 114 -1.26 -31.55 -14.88
N VAL A 115 -0.05 -32.05 -14.86
CA VAL A 115 0.76 -32.07 -16.07
C VAL A 115 0.07 -33.06 -16.99
N VAL A 116 -0.62 -32.58 -18.01
CA VAL A 116 -0.94 -33.40 -19.16
C VAL A 116 0.41 -33.56 -19.84
N GLU A 117 1.00 -34.73 -19.77
CA GLU A 117 2.10 -35.08 -20.66
C GLU A 117 1.55 -35.03 -22.10
N GLU A 118 1.55 -33.82 -22.70
CA GLU A 118 1.64 -33.76 -24.17
C GLU A 118 2.98 -34.39 -24.46
N GLU A 119 2.95 -35.46 -25.28
CA GLU A 119 4.18 -36.12 -25.75
C GLU A 119 5.07 -35.05 -26.39
N THR A 120 6.03 -34.53 -25.59
CA THR A 120 6.99 -33.54 -26.07
C THR A 120 7.84 -34.19 -27.14
N PRO A 121 7.96 -33.61 -28.34
CA PRO A 121 8.91 -34.10 -29.32
C PRO A 121 10.29 -34.18 -28.70
N ALA A 122 11.00 -35.29 -28.85
CA ALA A 122 12.24 -35.61 -28.12
C ALA A 122 13.43 -34.65 -28.36
N GLU A 123 13.21 -33.51 -29.03
CA GLU A 123 14.25 -32.52 -29.44
C GLU A 123 13.84 -31.06 -29.24
N CYS A 124 12.78 -30.75 -28.44
CA CYS A 124 12.40 -29.36 -28.17
C CYS A 124 13.38 -28.70 -27.20
N VAL A 125 13.82 -27.49 -27.54
CA VAL A 125 14.61 -26.67 -26.60
C VAL A 125 13.70 -25.86 -25.67
N ALA A 126 14.08 -25.75 -24.40
CA ALA A 126 13.35 -24.94 -23.44
C ALA A 126 13.57 -23.45 -23.72
N ALA A 127 12.46 -22.72 -23.89
CA ALA A 127 12.45 -21.28 -24.10
C ALA A 127 11.96 -20.53 -22.86
N THR A 128 12.44 -19.30 -22.67
CA THR A 128 12.03 -18.40 -21.59
C THR A 128 11.69 -17.03 -22.16
N LEU A 129 10.53 -16.49 -21.80
CA LEU A 129 10.17 -15.10 -22.04
C LEU A 129 10.80 -14.25 -20.92
N ASN A 130 11.58 -13.25 -21.28
CA ASN A 130 12.32 -12.41 -20.36
C ASN A 130 11.78 -10.98 -20.34
N ASN A 131 11.70 -10.38 -19.15
CA ASN A 131 11.62 -8.94 -19.00
C ASN A 131 13.00 -8.33 -19.31
N LYS A 132 13.04 -7.36 -20.21
CA LYS A 132 14.24 -6.58 -20.56
C LYS A 132 14.16 -5.13 -20.12
N ALA A 133 13.05 -4.72 -19.51
CA ALA A 133 12.95 -3.42 -18.88
C ALA A 133 13.68 -3.42 -17.51
N GLU A 134 14.12 -2.23 -17.08
CA GLU A 134 14.76 -2.06 -15.76
C GLU A 134 13.79 -2.29 -14.59
N THR A 135 12.48 -2.25 -14.86
CA THR A 135 11.40 -2.41 -13.88
C THR A 135 10.25 -3.20 -14.49
N ASP A 136 9.44 -3.79 -13.64
CA ASP A 136 8.14 -4.38 -13.99
C ASP A 136 6.96 -3.50 -13.53
N PHE A 137 7.26 -2.37 -12.87
CA PHE A 137 6.28 -1.38 -12.43
C PHE A 137 6.50 -0.04 -13.15
N PHE A 138 5.43 0.48 -13.77
CA PHE A 138 5.46 1.73 -14.51
C PHE A 138 4.42 2.72 -13.97
N GLN A 139 4.86 3.94 -13.69
CA GLN A 139 3.99 5.05 -13.36
C GLN A 139 3.92 6.03 -14.53
N ILE A 140 2.76 6.13 -15.19
CA ILE A 140 2.55 7.03 -16.32
C ILE A 140 2.01 8.36 -15.80
N VAL A 141 2.82 9.40 -15.87
CA VAL A 141 2.40 10.79 -15.56
C VAL A 141 1.78 11.43 -16.80
N SER A 142 2.38 11.21 -17.99
CA SER A 142 1.87 11.66 -19.28
C SER A 142 2.41 10.76 -20.39
N GLY A 143 1.68 10.66 -21.50
CA GLY A 143 2.11 9.83 -22.63
C GLY A 143 1.96 8.34 -22.36
N SER A 144 3.03 7.57 -22.57
CA SER A 144 3.06 6.11 -22.48
C SER A 144 4.17 5.60 -21.58
N ALA A 145 4.02 4.36 -21.09
CA ALA A 145 5.12 3.58 -20.52
C ALA A 145 5.76 2.72 -21.60
N GLU A 146 7.06 2.52 -21.51
CA GLU A 146 7.82 1.69 -22.43
C GLU A 146 8.59 0.61 -21.67
N GLY A 147 8.26 -0.63 -21.95
CA GLY A 147 8.98 -1.82 -21.52
C GLY A 147 9.57 -2.56 -22.72
N SER A 148 10.25 -3.66 -22.46
CA SER A 148 10.71 -4.55 -23.53
C SER A 148 10.83 -5.99 -23.05
N ILE A 149 10.66 -6.92 -23.97
CA ILE A 149 10.72 -8.35 -23.73
C ILE A 149 11.60 -9.03 -24.77
N SER A 150 12.22 -10.16 -24.42
CA SER A 150 12.90 -11.05 -25.35
C SER A 150 12.57 -12.50 -25.06
N VAL A 151 12.90 -13.39 -25.98
CA VAL A 151 12.86 -14.84 -25.74
C VAL A 151 14.27 -15.38 -25.80
N SER A 152 14.64 -16.25 -24.85
CA SER A 152 15.93 -16.93 -24.82
C SER A 152 15.79 -18.44 -24.73
N ILE A 153 16.83 -19.15 -25.17
CA ILE A 153 17.02 -20.60 -25.05
C ILE A 153 18.42 -20.87 -24.50
N ALA A 154 18.63 -22.02 -23.88
CA ALA A 154 19.92 -22.36 -23.27
C ALA A 154 21.03 -22.63 -24.32
N GLU A 155 20.70 -23.26 -25.43
CA GLU A 155 21.64 -23.65 -26.48
C GLU A 155 21.10 -23.27 -27.86
N ALA A 156 22.01 -22.77 -28.72
CA ALA A 156 21.64 -22.35 -30.06
C ALA A 156 21.20 -23.53 -30.95
N VAL A 157 20.18 -23.30 -31.75
CA VAL A 157 19.66 -24.29 -32.71
C VAL A 157 19.97 -23.89 -34.14
N ALA A 158 19.88 -24.85 -35.06
CA ALA A 158 20.27 -24.67 -36.47
C ALA A 158 19.19 -23.98 -37.34
N GLU A 159 17.99 -23.79 -36.78
CA GLU A 159 16.86 -23.17 -37.47
C GLU A 159 16.30 -22.01 -36.66
N ASP A 160 15.60 -21.10 -37.34
CA ASP A 160 14.95 -19.99 -36.66
C ASP A 160 13.80 -20.51 -35.78
N LEU A 161 13.71 -19.98 -34.54
CA LEU A 161 12.58 -20.20 -33.68
C LEU A 161 11.69 -18.94 -33.68
N VAL A 162 10.40 -19.14 -33.93
CA VAL A 162 9.44 -18.01 -33.99
C VAL A 162 8.41 -18.15 -32.90
N PHE A 163 8.22 -17.06 -32.16
CA PHE A 163 7.29 -16.96 -31.04
C PHE A 163 6.31 -15.82 -31.27
N THR A 164 5.16 -15.90 -30.62
CA THR A 164 4.19 -14.82 -30.50
C THR A 164 3.97 -14.50 -29.04
N VAL A 165 3.64 -13.25 -28.74
CA VAL A 165 3.23 -12.80 -27.40
C VAL A 165 1.86 -12.16 -27.52
N ALA A 166 0.97 -12.51 -26.60
CA ALA A 166 -0.37 -11.96 -26.49
C ALA A 166 -0.67 -11.59 -25.03
N LEU A 167 -1.66 -10.71 -24.84
CA LEU A 167 -2.20 -10.45 -23.51
C LEU A 167 -3.04 -11.65 -23.03
N ASP A 168 -2.94 -11.97 -21.76
CA ASP A 168 -3.74 -13.00 -21.07
C ASP A 168 -4.57 -12.36 -19.95
N PRO A 169 -5.67 -11.66 -20.27
CA PRO A 169 -6.45 -10.92 -19.27
C PRO A 169 -7.08 -11.83 -18.21
N GLU A 170 -7.24 -13.13 -18.45
CA GLU A 170 -7.75 -14.06 -17.44
C GLU A 170 -6.76 -14.25 -16.28
N TYR A 171 -5.46 -14.07 -16.51
CA TYR A 171 -4.42 -14.21 -15.50
C TYR A 171 -4.46 -13.10 -14.44
N VAL A 172 -5.09 -11.98 -14.71
CA VAL A 172 -5.20 -10.84 -13.76
C VAL A 172 -5.82 -11.26 -12.44
N ARG A 173 -6.81 -12.13 -12.48
CA ARG A 173 -7.45 -12.64 -11.26
C ARG A 173 -6.49 -13.47 -10.41
N GLU A 174 -5.69 -14.32 -11.04
CA GLU A 174 -4.70 -15.14 -10.36
C GLU A 174 -3.58 -14.25 -9.78
N TYR A 175 -3.06 -13.33 -10.57
CA TYR A 175 -2.02 -12.41 -10.15
C TYR A 175 -2.48 -11.51 -8.98
N SER A 176 -3.69 -10.97 -9.05
CA SER A 176 -4.28 -10.19 -7.96
C SER A 176 -4.41 -11.01 -6.67
N PHE A 177 -4.74 -12.29 -6.81
CA PHE A 177 -4.84 -13.17 -5.66
C PHE A 177 -3.46 -13.49 -5.06
N ILE A 178 -2.45 -13.73 -5.90
CA ILE A 178 -1.06 -14.03 -5.47
C ILE A 178 -0.47 -12.84 -4.71
N THR A 179 -0.61 -11.65 -5.27
CA THR A 179 -0.03 -10.43 -4.68
C THR A 179 -0.85 -9.88 -3.51
N GLY A 180 -2.11 -10.31 -3.37
CA GLY A 180 -3.04 -9.76 -2.38
C GLY A 180 -3.56 -8.38 -2.73
N ASP A 181 -3.26 -7.87 -3.93
CA ASP A 181 -3.74 -6.59 -4.44
C ASP A 181 -4.82 -6.76 -5.51
N SER A 182 -5.54 -5.69 -5.85
CA SER A 182 -6.59 -5.69 -6.87
C SER A 182 -6.09 -5.02 -8.13
N TYR A 183 -5.87 -5.81 -9.17
CA TYR A 183 -5.51 -5.30 -10.48
C TYR A 183 -6.68 -5.37 -11.45
N THR A 184 -6.71 -4.42 -12.37
CA THR A 184 -7.60 -4.41 -13.53
C THR A 184 -6.84 -4.91 -14.77
N ALA A 185 -7.47 -5.69 -15.62
CA ALA A 185 -6.86 -6.04 -16.89
C ALA A 185 -6.62 -4.77 -17.73
N VAL A 186 -5.39 -4.62 -18.23
CA VAL A 186 -5.10 -3.50 -19.13
C VAL A 186 -6.03 -3.58 -20.36
N PRO A 187 -6.65 -2.46 -20.80
CA PRO A 187 -7.41 -2.46 -22.05
C PRO A 187 -6.50 -2.86 -23.22
N GLU A 188 -6.95 -3.79 -24.05
CA GLU A 188 -6.14 -4.32 -25.17
C GLU A 188 -5.64 -3.20 -26.09
N GLN A 189 -6.49 -2.19 -26.35
CA GLN A 189 -6.12 -1.03 -27.18
C GLN A 189 -5.06 -0.12 -26.54
N ALA A 190 -4.77 -0.28 -25.27
CA ALA A 190 -3.71 0.48 -24.59
C ALA A 190 -2.31 -0.11 -24.87
N VAL A 191 -2.22 -1.39 -25.27
CA VAL A 191 -0.94 -2.08 -25.40
C VAL A 191 -0.56 -2.24 -26.87
N THR A 192 0.68 -1.88 -27.17
CA THR A 192 1.27 -2.07 -28.49
C THR A 192 2.58 -2.85 -28.35
N PHE A 193 2.69 -3.95 -29.08
CA PHE A 193 3.95 -4.68 -29.23
C PHE A 193 4.69 -4.15 -30.45
N GLY A 194 5.99 -3.90 -30.32
CA GLY A 194 6.85 -3.39 -31.40
C GLY A 194 7.06 -4.36 -32.57
N ALA A 195 6.74 -5.64 -32.34
CA ALA A 195 6.72 -6.65 -33.39
C ALA A 195 5.60 -7.68 -33.12
N ALA A 196 5.01 -8.22 -34.19
CA ALA A 196 3.99 -9.26 -34.07
C ALA A 196 4.59 -10.65 -33.75
N GLU A 197 5.86 -10.83 -34.02
CA GLU A 197 6.61 -12.07 -33.84
C GLU A 197 7.97 -11.77 -33.19
N ILE A 198 8.43 -12.67 -32.33
CA ILE A 198 9.75 -12.66 -31.74
C ILE A 198 10.54 -13.80 -32.36
N VAL A 199 11.70 -13.51 -32.90
CA VAL A 199 12.51 -14.51 -33.62
C VAL A 199 13.84 -14.68 -32.92
N ILE A 200 14.21 -15.92 -32.59
CA ILE A 200 15.60 -16.30 -32.28
C ILE A 200 16.19 -16.82 -33.58
N PRO A 201 17.15 -16.09 -34.18
CA PRO A 201 17.77 -16.54 -35.41
C PRO A 201 18.58 -17.83 -35.22
N ALA A 202 18.70 -18.63 -36.26
CA ALA A 202 19.56 -19.80 -36.31
C ALA A 202 20.97 -19.47 -35.80
N GLY A 203 21.49 -20.28 -34.89
CA GLY A 203 22.80 -20.06 -34.26
C GLY A 203 22.84 -19.02 -33.12
N SER A 204 21.69 -18.43 -32.77
CA SER A 204 21.55 -17.50 -31.64
C SER A 204 20.87 -18.18 -30.44
N THR A 205 21.08 -17.63 -29.25
CA THR A 205 20.43 -18.10 -28.01
C THR A 205 19.40 -17.12 -27.46
N GLU A 206 19.27 -15.92 -28.04
CA GLU A 206 18.32 -14.91 -27.63
C GLU A 206 17.82 -14.10 -28.83
N SER A 207 16.58 -13.65 -28.76
CA SER A 207 15.99 -12.73 -29.72
C SER A 207 16.44 -11.30 -29.47
N GLU A 208 16.33 -10.42 -30.49
CA GLU A 208 16.32 -8.99 -30.25
C GLU A 208 15.17 -8.61 -29.30
N PRO A 209 15.35 -7.60 -28.43
CA PRO A 209 14.29 -7.12 -27.57
C PRO A 209 13.14 -6.49 -28.38
N VAL A 210 11.91 -6.83 -28.03
CA VAL A 210 10.69 -6.27 -28.61
C VAL A 210 10.09 -5.28 -27.61
N ALA A 211 9.84 -4.04 -28.07
CA ALA A 211 9.23 -3.01 -27.27
C ALA A 211 7.78 -3.35 -26.90
N VAL A 212 7.39 -3.00 -25.69
CA VAL A 212 6.02 -3.05 -25.18
C VAL A 212 5.64 -1.66 -24.73
N THR A 213 4.72 -1.02 -25.44
CA THR A 213 4.26 0.33 -25.12
C THR A 213 2.85 0.27 -24.57
N VAL A 214 2.61 0.99 -23.46
CA VAL A 214 1.29 1.12 -22.84
C VAL A 214 0.86 2.59 -22.88
N ASP A 215 -0.19 2.89 -23.64
CA ASP A 215 -0.74 4.24 -23.79
C ASP A 215 -1.54 4.65 -22.54
N GLY A 216 -1.03 5.64 -21.82
CA GLY A 216 -1.69 6.21 -20.65
C GLY A 216 -2.97 6.98 -20.95
N ALA A 217 -3.22 7.37 -22.21
CA ALA A 217 -4.42 8.13 -22.56
C ALA A 217 -5.72 7.34 -22.35
N VAL A 218 -5.65 6.00 -22.51
CA VAL A 218 -6.81 5.10 -22.35
C VAL A 218 -6.95 4.51 -20.95
N LEU A 219 -6.02 4.82 -20.03
CA LEU A 219 -6.06 4.32 -18.66
C LEU A 219 -6.78 5.30 -17.74
N GLY A 220 -7.54 4.78 -16.77
CA GLY A 220 -8.10 5.53 -15.66
C GLY A 220 -7.03 5.90 -14.62
N PHE A 221 -7.28 6.95 -13.86
CA PHE A 221 -6.42 7.30 -12.73
C PHE A 221 -6.63 6.33 -11.57
N GLY A 222 -5.55 6.02 -10.85
CA GLY A 222 -5.57 5.31 -9.59
C GLY A 222 -5.91 3.82 -9.65
N GLU A 223 -6.09 3.27 -10.84
CA GLU A 223 -6.20 1.83 -11.03
C GLU A 223 -4.81 1.24 -11.30
N GLY A 224 -4.48 0.15 -10.62
CA GLY A 224 -3.36 -0.71 -10.99
C GLY A 224 -3.77 -1.60 -12.15
N TYR A 225 -3.19 -1.36 -13.32
CA TYR A 225 -3.42 -2.21 -14.50
C TYR A 225 -2.34 -3.27 -14.59
N LEU A 226 -2.75 -4.53 -14.77
CA LEU A 226 -1.83 -5.60 -15.10
C LEU A 226 -1.76 -5.77 -16.63
N VAL A 227 -0.53 -5.85 -17.15
CA VAL A 227 -0.20 -6.21 -18.54
C VAL A 227 0.37 -7.62 -18.52
N PRO A 228 -0.49 -8.66 -18.53
CA PRO A 228 -0.04 -10.04 -18.43
C PRO A 228 0.28 -10.55 -19.83
N MET A 229 1.55 -10.73 -20.14
CA MET A 229 2.05 -11.19 -21.42
C MET A 229 2.32 -12.69 -21.38
N LEU A 230 1.78 -13.40 -22.36
CA LEU A 230 1.93 -14.84 -22.52
C LEU A 230 2.59 -15.14 -23.87
N ALA A 231 3.74 -15.81 -23.84
CA ALA A 231 4.41 -16.29 -25.04
C ALA A 231 3.88 -17.66 -25.49
N SER A 232 3.88 -17.86 -26.79
CA SER A 232 3.56 -19.14 -27.45
C SER A 232 4.55 -19.41 -28.57
N VAL A 233 4.85 -20.67 -28.82
CA VAL A 233 5.65 -21.09 -29.97
C VAL A 233 4.80 -21.03 -31.22
N LYS A 234 5.26 -20.30 -32.23
CA LYS A 234 4.63 -20.25 -33.55
C LYS A 234 5.23 -21.27 -34.51
N SER A 235 6.56 -21.38 -34.54
CA SER A 235 7.28 -22.38 -35.36
C SER A 235 8.66 -22.67 -34.77
N GLY A 236 9.17 -23.86 -35.06
CA GLY A 236 10.43 -24.39 -34.58
C GLY A 236 10.26 -25.35 -33.40
N ALA A 237 11.31 -26.13 -33.10
CA ALA A 237 11.31 -27.15 -32.07
C ALA A 237 11.67 -26.53 -30.71
N ALA A 238 10.73 -25.79 -30.12
CA ALA A 238 10.89 -25.16 -28.80
C ALA A 238 9.63 -25.34 -27.96
N GLU A 239 9.78 -25.27 -26.64
CA GLU A 239 8.66 -25.27 -25.69
C GLU A 239 8.93 -24.28 -24.54
N PHE A 240 7.86 -23.81 -23.90
CA PHE A 240 7.97 -23.02 -22.68
C PHE A 240 7.59 -23.86 -21.46
N ALA A 241 8.43 -23.86 -20.43
CA ALA A 241 7.96 -24.24 -19.10
C ALA A 241 6.84 -23.30 -18.64
N ILE A 242 5.94 -23.79 -17.77
CA ILE A 242 4.74 -23.04 -17.33
C ILE A 242 5.12 -21.66 -16.78
N ASP A 243 6.16 -21.60 -15.95
CA ASP A 243 6.59 -20.36 -15.30
C ASP A 243 7.49 -19.48 -16.20
N ALA A 244 7.99 -20.03 -17.30
CA ALA A 244 8.93 -19.35 -18.21
C ALA A 244 8.26 -18.63 -19.40
N LYS A 245 6.95 -18.77 -19.56
CA LYS A 245 6.20 -18.21 -20.70
C LYS A 245 5.50 -16.89 -20.42
N ARG A 246 5.64 -16.34 -19.19
CA ARG A 246 4.95 -15.12 -18.75
C ARG A 246 5.92 -14.03 -18.35
N VAL A 247 5.57 -12.81 -18.73
CA VAL A 247 6.10 -11.57 -18.16
C VAL A 247 4.91 -10.66 -17.84
N ASN A 248 4.94 -10.04 -16.70
CA ASN A 248 3.88 -9.15 -16.24
C ASN A 248 4.45 -7.76 -16.00
N TYR A 249 3.73 -6.73 -16.44
CA TYR A 249 3.97 -5.36 -16.00
C TYR A 249 2.78 -4.86 -15.21
N VAL A 250 3.06 -4.12 -14.15
CA VAL A 250 2.06 -3.31 -13.45
C VAL A 250 2.18 -1.87 -13.91
N VAL A 251 1.08 -1.28 -14.34
CA VAL A 251 1.04 0.09 -14.84
C VAL A 251 0.01 0.88 -14.05
N MET A 252 0.39 2.05 -13.56
CA MET A 252 -0.50 3.00 -12.90
C MET A 252 -0.43 4.36 -13.58
N LYS A 253 -1.59 4.99 -13.78
CA LYS A 253 -1.65 6.36 -14.25
C LYS A 253 -1.62 7.32 -13.06
N ALA A 254 -0.57 8.14 -12.98
CA ALA A 254 -0.42 9.18 -11.97
C ALA A 254 -1.02 10.50 -12.43
N ASN A 255 -1.40 11.34 -11.48
CA ASN A 255 -1.83 12.69 -11.77
C ASN A 255 -0.63 13.55 -12.28
N PRO A 256 -0.76 14.23 -13.43
CA PRO A 256 0.36 14.98 -14.04
C PRO A 256 0.66 16.33 -13.36
N ARG A 257 0.09 16.62 -12.20
CA ARG A 257 0.28 17.90 -11.52
C ARG A 257 1.70 18.08 -11.01
N THR A 258 2.25 19.26 -11.22
CA THR A 258 3.53 19.66 -10.62
C THR A 258 3.40 19.97 -9.13
N THR A 259 2.26 20.58 -8.73
CA THR A 259 1.94 20.84 -7.33
C THR A 259 0.73 19.98 -6.93
N LYS A 260 0.92 19.12 -5.95
CA LYS A 260 -0.06 18.16 -5.44
C LYS A 260 -0.78 18.71 -4.21
N GLN A 261 -1.96 18.19 -3.93
CA GLN A 261 -2.77 18.53 -2.76
C GLN A 261 -2.82 17.35 -1.80
N VAL A 262 -2.34 17.52 -0.57
CA VAL A 262 -2.49 16.53 0.49
C VAL A 262 -3.38 17.05 1.59
N VAL A 263 -4.33 16.24 2.06
CA VAL A 263 -5.25 16.58 3.14
C VAL A 263 -5.08 15.64 4.32
N TYR A 264 -5.00 16.20 5.52
CA TYR A 264 -5.12 15.44 6.76
C TYR A 264 -6.60 15.32 7.12
N ILE A 265 -7.04 14.10 7.32
CA ILE A 265 -8.37 13.77 7.82
C ILE A 265 -8.26 13.39 9.29
N GLU A 266 -8.87 14.22 10.14
CA GLU A 266 -9.15 13.83 11.51
C GLU A 266 -10.17 12.69 11.51
N VAL A 267 -9.66 11.44 11.61
CA VAL A 267 -10.52 10.25 11.54
C VAL A 267 -11.53 10.18 12.69
N ASN A 268 -11.28 10.93 13.77
CA ASN A 268 -12.22 11.07 14.87
C ASN A 268 -13.47 11.88 14.49
N ASP A 269 -13.37 12.71 13.48
CA ASP A 269 -14.39 13.71 13.13
C ASP A 269 -14.95 13.51 11.72
N CYS A 270 -14.13 13.13 10.75
CA CYS A 270 -14.50 13.14 9.34
C CYS A 270 -14.45 11.75 8.70
N ASN A 271 -15.42 11.45 7.84
CA ASN A 271 -15.42 10.26 6.99
C ASN A 271 -14.52 10.51 5.75
N PRO A 272 -13.49 9.70 5.49
CA PRO A 272 -12.58 9.91 4.37
C PRO A 272 -13.25 9.83 3.00
N LEU A 273 -14.40 9.17 2.86
CA LEU A 273 -15.16 9.15 1.59
C LEU A 273 -15.58 10.55 1.11
N ASN A 274 -15.64 11.54 2.00
CA ASN A 274 -15.89 12.92 1.61
C ASN A 274 -14.89 13.45 0.58
N ILE A 275 -13.68 12.94 0.57
CA ILE A 275 -12.63 13.32 -0.39
C ILE A 275 -13.04 13.07 -1.85
N LEU A 276 -13.85 12.03 -2.09
CA LEU A 276 -14.32 11.66 -3.44
C LEU A 276 -15.18 12.72 -4.12
N GLU A 277 -15.80 13.59 -3.34
CA GLU A 277 -16.69 14.63 -3.84
C GLU A 277 -15.96 15.89 -4.34
N TYR A 278 -14.65 16.02 -4.00
CA TYR A 278 -13.87 17.21 -4.34
C TYR A 278 -13.07 16.97 -5.60
N ASN A 279 -13.67 17.36 -6.72
CA ASN A 279 -13.10 17.18 -8.05
C ASN A 279 -12.99 18.53 -8.77
N LEU A 280 -12.07 18.62 -9.71
CA LEU A 280 -12.06 19.69 -10.70
C LEU A 280 -13.21 19.50 -11.69
N GLU A 281 -13.59 20.56 -12.43
CA GLU A 281 -14.68 20.54 -13.42
C GLU A 281 -14.52 19.49 -14.53
N ASP A 282 -13.30 19.02 -14.77
CA ASP A 282 -13.01 17.94 -15.73
C ASP A 282 -13.08 16.53 -15.12
N GLY A 283 -13.52 16.41 -13.86
CA GLY A 283 -13.63 15.16 -13.13
C GLY A 283 -12.32 14.65 -12.51
N THR A 284 -11.21 15.37 -12.66
CA THR A 284 -9.95 15.03 -11.99
C THR A 284 -10.07 15.31 -10.49
N PRO A 285 -9.68 14.40 -9.58
CA PRO A 285 -9.69 14.67 -8.14
C PRO A 285 -8.89 15.93 -7.79
N PHE A 286 -9.39 16.74 -6.87
CA PHE A 286 -8.62 17.89 -6.38
C PHE A 286 -7.46 17.43 -5.51
N PHE A 287 -7.69 16.46 -4.63
CA PHE A 287 -6.66 15.90 -3.77
C PHE A 287 -5.87 14.79 -4.47
N ASP A 288 -4.55 14.79 -4.25
CA ASP A 288 -3.64 13.75 -4.72
C ASP A 288 -3.33 12.74 -3.62
N ALA A 289 -3.52 13.13 -2.36
CA ALA A 289 -3.22 12.30 -1.20
C ALA A 289 -4.09 12.64 0.01
N VAL A 290 -4.36 11.63 0.84
CA VAL A 290 -5.00 11.76 2.15
C VAL A 290 -4.12 11.12 3.22
N ILE A 291 -3.98 11.78 4.35
CA ILE A 291 -3.35 11.25 5.55
C ILE A 291 -4.45 10.97 6.56
N LEU A 292 -4.60 9.70 6.95
CA LEU A 292 -5.51 9.28 8.00
C LEU A 292 -4.88 9.65 9.36
N PHE A 293 -5.36 10.67 10.02
CA PHE A 293 -4.77 11.22 11.23
C PHE A 293 -5.56 10.78 12.45
N ALA A 294 -5.04 9.91 13.35
CA ALA A 294 -3.78 9.21 13.21
C ALA A 294 -3.80 7.89 13.99
N ALA A 295 -2.96 6.96 13.58
CA ALA A 295 -2.52 5.85 14.41
C ALA A 295 -1.39 6.30 15.34
N ASN A 296 -1.04 5.47 16.32
CA ASN A 296 -0.06 5.83 17.32
C ASN A 296 1.09 4.82 17.39
N ILE A 297 2.27 5.31 17.79
CA ILE A 297 3.33 4.46 18.31
C ILE A 297 3.19 4.37 19.81
N ASN A 298 3.10 3.16 20.34
CA ASN A 298 2.96 2.91 21.78
C ASN A 298 4.03 1.95 22.29
N TYR A 299 4.26 1.97 23.60
CA TYR A 299 5.15 1.05 24.29
C TYR A 299 4.41 0.30 25.40
N ASP A 300 4.40 -1.02 25.31
CA ASP A 300 3.94 -1.91 26.37
C ASP A 300 5.11 -2.24 27.32
N ALA A 301 5.15 -1.59 28.47
CA ALA A 301 6.19 -1.78 29.46
C ALA A 301 6.12 -3.15 30.18
N VAL A 302 5.02 -3.88 30.08
CA VAL A 302 4.88 -5.21 30.70
C VAL A 302 5.53 -6.29 29.83
N ASN A 303 5.29 -6.20 28.53
CA ASN A 303 5.82 -7.14 27.54
C ASN A 303 7.12 -6.64 26.88
N ASP A 304 7.58 -5.46 27.21
CA ASP A 304 8.77 -4.79 26.65
C ASP A 304 8.73 -4.74 25.11
N VAL A 305 7.63 -4.22 24.55
CA VAL A 305 7.44 -4.13 23.11
C VAL A 305 6.91 -2.76 22.69
N VAL A 306 7.49 -2.21 21.61
CA VAL A 306 6.92 -1.06 20.88
C VAL A 306 6.00 -1.60 19.80
N TYR A 307 4.79 -1.06 19.68
CA TYR A 307 3.77 -1.54 18.77
C TYR A 307 2.98 -0.42 18.10
N LEU A 308 2.36 -0.73 16.96
CA LEU A 308 1.44 0.15 16.25
C LEU A 308 0.05 0.06 16.90
N HIS A 309 -0.39 1.15 17.50
CA HIS A 309 -1.70 1.26 18.12
C HIS A 309 -2.68 2.00 17.21
N ASN A 310 -3.74 1.32 16.81
CA ASN A 310 -4.85 1.93 16.10
C ASN A 310 -6.00 2.19 17.09
N ASN A 311 -6.38 3.45 17.25
CA ASN A 311 -7.60 3.75 17.98
C ASN A 311 -8.84 3.18 17.23
N PRO A 312 -10.01 3.09 17.86
CA PRO A 312 -11.20 2.49 17.24
C PRO A 312 -11.59 3.11 15.89
N ASN A 313 -11.31 4.40 15.67
CA ASN A 313 -11.63 5.07 14.41
C ASN A 313 -10.67 4.67 13.29
N VAL A 314 -9.38 4.65 13.56
CA VAL A 314 -8.37 4.16 12.60
C VAL A 314 -8.64 2.69 12.27
N GLN A 315 -8.80 1.85 13.31
CA GLN A 315 -9.00 0.41 13.11
C GLN A 315 -10.23 0.12 12.26
N ALA A 316 -11.35 0.80 12.49
CA ALA A 316 -12.56 0.60 11.70
C ALA A 316 -12.36 0.93 10.21
N LEU A 317 -11.62 1.99 9.89
CA LEU A 317 -11.30 2.33 8.50
C LEU A 317 -10.37 1.30 7.84
N LEU A 318 -9.42 0.77 8.60
CA LEU A 318 -8.51 -0.25 8.13
C LEU A 318 -9.23 -1.60 7.91
N ASP A 319 -10.05 -2.03 8.86
CA ASP A 319 -10.82 -3.28 8.76
C ASP A 319 -11.80 -3.26 7.58
N GLU A 320 -12.39 -2.10 7.30
CA GLU A 320 -13.28 -1.89 6.18
C GLU A 320 -12.59 -1.13 5.02
N SER A 321 -11.29 -1.36 4.81
CA SER A 321 -10.46 -0.66 3.81
C SER A 321 -11.07 -0.69 2.42
N GLU A 322 -11.67 -1.80 1.99
CA GLU A 322 -12.33 -1.91 0.68
C GLU A 322 -13.53 -0.96 0.51
N VAL A 323 -14.16 -0.54 1.62
CA VAL A 323 -15.30 0.36 1.62
C VAL A 323 -14.86 1.82 1.69
N TYR A 324 -13.89 2.14 2.56
CA TYR A 324 -13.56 3.53 2.89
C TYR A 324 -12.26 4.04 2.27
N LEU A 325 -11.29 3.16 1.99
CA LEU A 325 -9.96 3.57 1.55
C LEU A 325 -9.69 3.22 0.08
N GLN A 326 -10.04 2.01 -0.36
CA GLN A 326 -9.77 1.61 -1.73
C GLN A 326 -10.54 2.42 -2.78
N PRO A 327 -11.75 2.97 -2.53
CA PRO A 327 -12.38 3.90 -3.46
C PRO A 327 -11.56 5.18 -3.72
N LEU A 328 -10.83 5.67 -2.71
CA LEU A 328 -9.91 6.81 -2.86
C LEU A 328 -8.74 6.42 -3.78
N ARG A 329 -8.09 5.27 -3.51
CA ARG A 329 -7.00 4.77 -4.33
C ARG A 329 -7.42 4.52 -5.77
N LYS A 330 -8.62 3.99 -6.01
CA LYS A 330 -9.20 3.81 -7.36
C LYS A 330 -9.42 5.12 -8.12
N LYS A 331 -9.49 6.24 -7.40
CA LYS A 331 -9.53 7.60 -7.99
C LYS A 331 -8.14 8.22 -8.16
N GLY A 332 -7.07 7.52 -7.80
CA GLY A 332 -5.70 8.03 -7.88
C GLY A 332 -5.29 8.88 -6.68
N ILE A 333 -6.04 8.82 -5.61
CA ILE A 333 -5.74 9.53 -4.36
C ILE A 333 -4.99 8.56 -3.45
N LYS A 334 -3.73 8.86 -3.17
CA LYS A 334 -2.90 8.04 -2.27
C LYS A 334 -3.42 8.11 -0.84
N VAL A 335 -3.38 6.98 -0.13
CA VAL A 335 -3.82 6.87 1.25
C VAL A 335 -2.63 6.55 2.15
N TYR A 336 -2.30 7.47 3.05
CA TYR A 336 -1.23 7.32 4.03
C TYR A 336 -1.78 7.16 5.44
N LEU A 337 -1.11 6.33 6.24
CA LEU A 337 -1.37 6.26 7.68
C LEU A 337 -0.55 7.34 8.39
N GLY A 338 -1.22 8.26 9.07
CA GLY A 338 -0.57 9.20 9.98
C GLY A 338 -0.09 8.44 11.23
N LEU A 339 1.13 8.69 11.65
CA LEU A 339 1.77 8.08 12.82
C LEU A 339 2.10 9.18 13.83
N LEU A 340 1.70 8.99 15.07
CA LEU A 340 1.79 9.99 16.15
C LEU A 340 2.21 9.32 17.45
N GLY A 341 2.90 10.04 18.34
CA GLY A 341 3.14 9.59 19.72
C GLY A 341 1.83 9.53 20.54
N ASN A 342 1.85 8.85 21.68
CA ASN A 342 0.67 8.65 22.54
C ASN A 342 0.98 8.83 24.04
N HIS A 343 1.74 9.84 24.39
CA HIS A 343 2.09 10.21 25.77
C HIS A 343 2.87 9.15 26.56
N ASP A 344 3.41 8.13 25.89
CA ASP A 344 4.28 7.13 26.51
C ASP A 344 5.76 7.24 26.07
N ALA A 345 6.58 6.25 26.40
CA ALA A 345 8.01 6.23 26.11
C ALA A 345 8.33 6.01 24.64
N ALA A 346 7.39 5.51 23.83
CA ALA A 346 7.59 5.37 22.41
C ALA A 346 7.34 6.69 21.68
N GLY A 347 8.18 6.99 20.68
CA GLY A 347 8.04 8.18 19.86
C GLY A 347 8.83 8.06 18.58
N LEU A 348 8.41 8.81 17.56
CA LEU A 348 8.93 8.69 16.19
C LEU A 348 10.38 9.16 16.05
N ALA A 349 10.87 9.94 16.99
CA ALA A 349 12.24 10.49 16.99
C ALA A 349 13.12 9.94 18.12
N GLN A 350 12.76 8.81 18.73
CA GLN A 350 13.48 8.29 19.91
C GLN A 350 13.60 6.77 19.96
N LEU A 351 13.36 6.08 18.84
CA LEU A 351 13.71 4.67 18.69
C LEU A 351 15.20 4.50 18.41
N SER A 352 15.81 3.47 18.99
CA SER A 352 17.15 3.03 18.60
C SER A 352 17.14 2.50 17.17
N ASP A 353 18.31 2.29 16.56
CA ASP A 353 18.42 1.70 15.23
C ASP A 353 17.76 0.33 15.13
N TRP A 354 17.88 -0.46 16.19
CA TRP A 354 17.23 -1.76 16.30
C TRP A 354 15.71 -1.59 16.49
N GLY A 355 15.28 -0.73 17.41
CA GLY A 355 13.87 -0.49 17.66
C GLY A 355 13.12 0.07 16.45
N ALA A 356 13.75 0.97 15.70
CA ALA A 356 13.21 1.50 14.45
C ALA A 356 13.00 0.40 13.42
N ARG A 357 13.98 -0.51 13.27
CA ARG A 357 13.90 -1.64 12.34
C ARG A 357 12.81 -2.63 12.73
N GLU A 358 12.69 -2.97 14.01
CA GLU A 358 11.68 -3.93 14.46
C GLU A 358 10.26 -3.36 14.32
N TRP A 359 10.03 -2.11 14.74
CA TRP A 359 8.72 -1.49 14.59
C TRP A 359 8.33 -1.21 13.14
N ALA A 360 9.29 -0.88 12.28
CA ALA A 360 9.03 -0.67 10.86
C ALA A 360 8.44 -1.89 10.15
N LYS A 361 8.77 -3.10 10.60
CA LYS A 361 8.20 -4.34 10.05
C LYS A 361 6.70 -4.44 10.31
N GLU A 362 6.25 -4.08 11.50
CA GLU A 362 4.82 -4.07 11.86
C GLU A 362 4.05 -3.04 11.04
N VAL A 363 4.60 -1.82 10.94
CA VAL A 363 3.98 -0.75 10.12
C VAL A 363 3.93 -1.15 8.65
N ALA A 364 5.00 -1.74 8.11
CA ALA A 364 5.03 -2.23 6.74
C ALA A 364 4.00 -3.33 6.49
N GLU A 365 3.82 -4.24 7.44
CA GLU A 365 2.78 -5.28 7.37
C GLU A 365 1.38 -4.65 7.39
N ALA A 366 1.13 -3.63 8.21
CA ALA A 366 -0.12 -2.89 8.19
C ALA A 366 -0.36 -2.23 6.82
N CYS A 367 0.65 -1.58 6.24
CA CYS A 367 0.54 -1.02 4.89
C CYS A 367 0.19 -2.09 3.86
N ARG A 368 0.83 -3.26 3.93
CA ARG A 368 0.57 -4.39 3.04
C ARG A 368 -0.85 -4.95 3.17
N VAL A 369 -1.28 -5.21 4.41
CA VAL A 369 -2.59 -5.83 4.68
C VAL A 369 -3.74 -4.92 4.28
N TYR A 370 -3.63 -3.63 4.61
CA TYR A 370 -4.69 -2.64 4.36
C TYR A 370 -4.51 -1.89 3.05
N LYS A 371 -3.49 -2.23 2.26
CA LYS A 371 -3.19 -1.63 0.95
C LYS A 371 -3.04 -0.11 1.01
N LEU A 372 -2.17 0.35 1.91
CA LEU A 372 -1.88 1.78 2.07
C LEU A 372 -0.70 2.19 1.17
N ASP A 373 -0.68 3.44 0.75
CA ASP A 373 0.37 3.98 -0.12
C ASP A 373 1.58 4.51 0.65
N GLY A 374 1.57 4.37 1.98
CA GLY A 374 2.69 4.73 2.83
C GLY A 374 2.27 5.32 4.17
N VAL A 375 3.19 6.07 4.76
CA VAL A 375 3.01 6.65 6.11
C VAL A 375 3.42 8.11 6.15
N ASN A 376 2.85 8.82 7.13
CA ASN A 376 3.26 10.18 7.50
C ASN A 376 3.69 10.21 8.97
N LEU A 377 4.85 10.77 9.27
CA LEU A 377 5.40 10.86 10.60
C LEU A 377 5.21 12.26 11.18
N ASP A 378 4.60 12.33 12.37
CA ASP A 378 4.38 13.53 13.16
C ASP A 378 4.91 13.33 14.58
N ASP A 379 6.06 13.96 14.93
CA ASP A 379 6.75 13.76 16.22
C ASP A 379 6.16 14.62 17.32
N GLU A 380 5.00 14.21 17.83
CA GLU A 380 4.32 14.83 18.96
C GLU A 380 4.05 13.83 20.10
N TYR A 381 3.70 14.35 21.26
CA TYR A 381 3.11 13.64 22.40
C TYR A 381 3.89 12.42 22.92
N SER A 382 5.22 12.37 22.77
CA SER A 382 6.02 11.31 23.37
C SER A 382 6.72 11.76 24.67
N ALA A 383 6.75 10.88 25.67
CA ALA A 383 7.48 11.08 26.92
C ALA A 383 8.96 10.73 26.77
N ALA A 384 9.79 11.12 27.74
CA ALA A 384 11.20 10.73 27.75
C ALA A 384 11.34 9.22 28.02
N PRO A 385 12.08 8.46 27.16
CA PRO A 385 12.24 7.03 27.33
C PRO A 385 13.32 6.67 28.37
N ASP A 386 13.28 5.43 28.85
CA ASP A 386 14.40 4.84 29.57
C ASP A 386 15.49 4.42 28.59
N LEU A 387 16.61 5.15 28.57
CA LEU A 387 17.72 4.88 27.65
C LEU A 387 18.50 3.60 27.94
N SER A 388 18.23 2.90 29.04
CA SER A 388 18.77 1.57 29.31
C SER A 388 18.00 0.47 28.57
N ASN A 389 16.79 0.78 28.10
CA ASN A 389 15.98 -0.13 27.30
C ASN A 389 16.46 -0.12 25.84
N PRO A 390 16.73 -1.29 25.21
CA PRO A 390 17.26 -1.39 23.84
C PRO A 390 16.34 -0.82 22.75
N TRP A 391 15.05 -0.68 23.00
CA TRP A 391 14.11 -0.05 22.08
C TRP A 391 14.44 1.43 21.81
N PHE A 392 15.04 2.13 22.76
CA PHE A 392 15.06 3.58 22.74
C PHE A 392 16.46 4.18 22.61
N THR A 393 16.49 5.39 22.12
CA THR A 393 17.64 6.30 22.13
C THR A 393 17.19 7.70 22.54
N SER A 394 18.13 8.61 22.69
CA SER A 394 17.80 10.02 22.92
C SER A 394 17.04 10.59 21.74
N ARG A 395 15.96 11.34 22.01
CA ARG A 395 15.19 12.04 21.01
C ARG A 395 16.09 12.90 20.13
N SER A 396 15.99 12.72 18.82
CA SER A 396 16.78 13.46 17.84
C SER A 396 16.21 13.37 16.42
N SER A 397 16.56 14.36 15.58
CA SER A 397 16.25 14.32 14.16
C SER A 397 16.95 13.16 13.42
N ALA A 398 18.10 12.70 13.92
CA ALA A 398 18.78 11.52 13.39
C ALA A 398 18.00 10.22 13.66
N ALA A 399 17.38 10.08 14.83
CA ALA A 399 16.53 8.94 15.15
C ALA A 399 15.25 8.94 14.28
N ALA A 400 14.66 10.11 14.03
CA ALA A 400 13.53 10.24 13.08
C ALA A 400 13.93 9.85 11.66
N ALA A 401 15.10 10.32 11.18
CA ALA A 401 15.63 9.94 9.86
C ALA A 401 15.88 8.43 9.77
N ARG A 402 16.43 7.84 10.85
CA ARG A 402 16.66 6.39 10.91
C ARG A 402 15.35 5.62 10.83
N LEU A 403 14.33 6.01 11.58
CA LEU A 403 13.03 5.38 11.51
C LEU A 403 12.41 5.48 10.11
N ALA A 404 12.45 6.66 9.48
CA ALA A 404 11.95 6.86 8.14
C ALA A 404 12.64 5.95 7.12
N TYR A 405 13.95 5.79 7.23
CA TYR A 405 14.72 4.86 6.39
C TYR A 405 14.29 3.40 6.58
N GLU A 406 14.17 2.94 7.83
CA GLU A 406 13.76 1.56 8.13
C GLU A 406 12.33 1.29 7.65
N LEU A 407 11.41 2.26 7.79
CA LEU A 407 10.06 2.17 7.24
C LEU A 407 10.09 2.03 5.72
N LYS A 408 10.89 2.83 5.03
CA LYS A 408 11.03 2.76 3.57
C LYS A 408 11.55 1.41 3.10
N VAL A 409 12.56 0.87 3.78
CA VAL A 409 13.11 -0.47 3.50
C VAL A 409 12.06 -1.55 3.75
N ALA A 410 11.43 -1.55 4.92
CA ALA A 410 10.46 -2.58 5.30
C ALA A 410 9.22 -2.57 4.39
N MET A 411 8.68 -1.38 4.05
CA MET A 411 7.54 -1.27 3.15
C MET A 411 7.89 -1.70 1.72
N LYS A 412 9.09 -1.40 1.23
CA LYS A 412 9.56 -1.87 -0.08
C LYS A 412 9.65 -3.39 -0.15
N GLU A 413 10.01 -4.04 0.94
CA GLU A 413 10.06 -5.51 1.03
C GLU A 413 8.66 -6.14 1.17
N ALA A 414 7.77 -5.49 1.91
CA ALA A 414 6.45 -6.03 2.22
C ALA A 414 5.40 -5.78 1.13
N CYS A 415 5.44 -4.61 0.47
CA CYS A 415 4.40 -4.17 -0.46
C CYS A 415 4.79 -4.42 -1.92
N TYR A 416 3.81 -4.80 -2.75
CA TYR A 416 3.98 -5.03 -4.19
C TYR A 416 3.76 -3.77 -5.04
N TRP A 417 3.51 -2.64 -4.40
CA TRP A 417 3.33 -1.32 -5.01
C TRP A 417 4.27 -0.30 -4.36
N PRO A 418 4.54 0.81 -5.03
CA PRO A 418 5.35 1.87 -4.45
C PRO A 418 4.70 2.45 -3.21
N THR A 419 5.46 2.52 -2.14
CA THR A 419 5.08 3.15 -0.89
C THR A 419 5.98 4.34 -0.60
N GLU A 420 5.43 5.34 0.10
CA GLU A 420 6.11 6.58 0.40
C GLU A 420 6.17 6.84 1.90
N VAL A 421 7.23 7.52 2.33
CA VAL A 421 7.37 8.06 3.69
C VAL A 421 7.31 9.58 3.60
N SER A 422 6.44 10.21 4.36
CA SER A 422 6.34 11.66 4.43
C SER A 422 6.50 12.16 5.86
N PHE A 423 6.88 13.42 5.99
CA PHE A 423 7.05 14.10 7.25
C PHE A 423 6.06 15.25 7.41
N PHE A 424 5.54 15.41 8.63
CA PHE A 424 5.09 16.68 9.14
C PHE A 424 6.26 17.32 9.88
N GLU A 425 6.69 18.52 9.44
CA GLU A 425 7.85 19.23 9.99
C GLU A 425 7.52 19.80 11.36
N TRP A 426 7.57 18.95 12.37
CA TRP A 426 7.29 19.29 13.77
C TRP A 426 8.21 18.52 14.73
N GLY A 427 8.30 18.99 15.98
CA GLY A 427 9.08 18.31 17.02
C GLY A 427 10.55 18.14 16.66
N SER A 428 11.01 16.89 16.62
CA SER A 428 12.37 16.55 16.18
C SER A 428 12.47 16.23 14.69
N ILE A 429 11.36 16.24 13.96
CA ILE A 429 11.33 16.09 12.50
C ILE A 429 11.55 17.48 11.88
N TYR A 430 12.75 17.99 12.02
CA TYR A 430 13.15 19.29 11.48
C TYR A 430 14.59 19.23 10.99
N ASN A 431 14.85 19.60 9.73
CA ASN A 431 16.20 19.54 9.15
C ASN A 431 16.90 18.20 9.44
N THR A 432 16.22 17.09 9.19
CA THR A 432 16.75 15.75 9.46
C THR A 432 18.07 15.52 8.71
N PRO A 433 19.12 14.96 9.35
CA PRO A 433 20.45 14.86 8.77
C PRO A 433 20.57 13.66 7.82
N GLU A 434 21.63 13.64 7.02
CA GLU A 434 22.16 12.39 6.46
C GLU A 434 22.47 11.41 7.59
N ILE A 435 22.18 10.12 7.37
CA ILE A 435 22.49 9.06 8.32
C ILE A 435 23.43 8.05 7.70
N VAL A 436 24.11 7.26 8.54
CA VAL A 436 24.97 6.16 8.08
C VAL A 436 24.33 4.84 8.48
N VAL A 437 24.07 3.98 7.51
CA VAL A 437 23.52 2.63 7.70
C VAL A 437 24.44 1.65 6.99
N ASP A 438 24.97 0.68 7.73
CA ASP A 438 25.88 -0.35 7.23
C ASP A 438 27.08 0.22 6.43
N GLY A 439 27.60 1.39 6.88
CA GLY A 439 28.72 2.08 6.27
C GLY A 439 28.38 2.90 5.01
N GLN A 440 27.11 2.96 4.63
CA GLN A 440 26.63 3.79 3.51
C GLN A 440 25.97 5.06 4.05
N THR A 441 26.27 6.19 3.41
CA THR A 441 25.57 7.45 3.68
C THR A 441 24.23 7.43 2.97
N ILE A 442 23.16 7.67 3.71
CA ILE A 442 21.79 7.76 3.24
C ILE A 442 21.36 9.23 3.33
N THR A 443 21.04 9.82 2.20
CA THR A 443 20.58 11.21 2.11
C THR A 443 19.08 11.34 2.33
N GLN A 444 18.59 12.55 2.46
CA GLN A 444 17.19 12.84 2.81
C GLN A 444 16.21 12.27 1.80
N SER A 445 16.46 12.45 0.50
CA SER A 445 15.59 11.95 -0.57
C SER A 445 15.52 10.41 -0.62
N GLN A 446 16.43 9.70 0.04
CA GLN A 446 16.42 8.25 0.12
C GLN A 446 15.51 7.71 1.23
N TYR A 447 15.14 8.53 2.23
CA TYR A 447 14.28 8.09 3.32
C TYR A 447 12.97 8.88 3.46
N VAL A 448 12.83 10.04 2.83
CA VAL A 448 11.57 10.81 2.81
C VAL A 448 11.22 11.24 1.38
N ASP A 449 9.95 11.06 1.00
CA ASP A 449 9.46 11.38 -0.33
C ASP A 449 8.93 12.82 -0.41
N PHE A 450 8.24 13.26 0.63
CA PHE A 450 7.81 14.65 0.75
C PHE A 450 7.68 15.09 2.21
N VAL A 451 7.72 16.41 2.40
CA VAL A 451 7.60 17.06 3.71
C VAL A 451 6.57 18.15 3.65
N VAL A 452 5.71 18.22 4.65
CA VAL A 452 4.76 19.32 4.85
C VAL A 452 5.07 20.06 6.15
N ALA A 453 4.89 21.37 6.13
CA ALA A 453 5.16 22.23 7.29
C ALA A 453 3.96 22.32 8.22
N ASP A 454 4.19 22.88 9.40
CA ASP A 454 3.13 23.37 10.29
C ASP A 454 2.30 24.49 9.64
N TYR A 455 1.15 24.80 10.23
CA TYR A 455 0.17 25.72 9.68
C TYR A 455 0.72 27.12 9.45
N LEU A 456 0.26 27.72 8.35
CA LEU A 456 0.63 29.07 7.91
C LEU A 456 2.13 29.23 7.59
N THR A 457 2.84 28.13 7.38
CA THR A 457 4.26 28.12 7.00
C THR A 457 4.48 27.28 5.73
N TYR A 458 5.73 27.14 5.35
CA TYR A 458 6.19 26.32 4.24
C TYR A 458 7.50 25.62 4.62
N VAL A 459 7.81 24.53 3.98
CA VAL A 459 9.07 23.83 4.16
C VAL A 459 10.19 24.53 3.39
N SER A 460 11.26 24.92 4.11
CA SER A 460 12.50 25.31 3.44
C SER A 460 13.32 24.06 3.13
N PRO A 461 13.57 23.68 1.87
CA PRO A 461 14.27 22.44 1.54
C PRO A 461 15.63 22.34 2.24
N TRP A 462 15.98 21.15 2.72
CA TRP A 462 17.27 20.87 3.36
C TRP A 462 17.92 19.60 2.80
N GLY A 463 19.25 19.49 2.98
CA GLY A 463 20.03 18.39 2.45
C GLY A 463 19.93 18.31 0.93
N ASP A 464 19.54 17.15 0.41
CA ASP A 464 19.30 16.93 -1.02
C ASP A 464 17.83 17.04 -1.43
N LEU A 465 16.94 17.44 -0.52
CA LEU A 465 15.54 17.75 -0.86
C LEU A 465 15.47 19.00 -1.75
N THR A 466 14.52 18.99 -2.64
CA THR A 466 14.21 20.10 -3.54
C THR A 466 12.83 20.68 -3.19
N PRO A 467 12.47 21.87 -3.71
CA PRO A 467 11.10 22.38 -3.55
C PRO A 467 10.02 21.37 -3.98
N ALA A 468 10.30 20.50 -4.96
CA ALA A 468 9.36 19.48 -5.42
C ALA A 468 9.01 18.44 -4.34
N ASN A 469 9.87 18.26 -3.33
CA ASN A 469 9.63 17.38 -2.18
C ASN A 469 8.91 18.12 -1.03
N CYS A 470 8.67 19.41 -1.12
CA CYS A 470 8.29 20.26 0.01
C CYS A 470 6.93 20.94 -0.20
N SER A 471 6.23 21.24 0.90
CA SER A 471 5.01 22.05 0.85
C SER A 471 5.32 23.53 0.72
N ALA A 472 4.69 24.18 -0.26
CA ALA A 472 4.71 25.62 -0.45
C ALA A 472 3.85 26.37 0.57
N ALA A 473 2.84 25.69 1.10
CA ALA A 473 1.92 26.17 2.12
C ALA A 473 1.30 25.00 2.88
N SER A 474 0.94 25.28 4.13
CA SER A 474 0.15 24.40 4.98
C SER A 474 -1.04 25.20 5.50
N ILE A 475 -2.24 24.82 5.07
CA ILE A 475 -3.45 25.62 5.25
C ILE A 475 -4.40 24.91 6.22
N GLN A 476 -4.67 25.57 7.34
CA GLN A 476 -5.78 25.17 8.19
C GLN A 476 -7.07 25.83 7.68
N LEU A 477 -8.01 25.02 7.25
CA LEU A 477 -9.22 25.47 6.55
C LEU A 477 -10.09 26.46 7.35
N ASN A 478 -9.93 26.53 8.67
CA ASN A 478 -10.66 27.49 9.50
C ASN A 478 -10.05 28.90 9.50
N TYR A 479 -8.82 29.09 9.01
CA TYR A 479 -8.08 30.35 9.09
C TYR A 479 -7.89 31.11 7.77
N GLY A 480 -8.09 30.47 6.63
CA GLY A 480 -8.03 31.15 5.35
C GLY A 480 -6.93 30.69 4.39
N ASN A 481 -6.85 31.34 3.25
CA ASN A 481 -5.92 31.01 2.15
C ASN A 481 -4.51 31.56 2.38
N ASP A 482 -3.50 30.82 1.94
CA ASP A 482 -2.13 31.31 1.76
C ASP A 482 -1.82 31.59 0.28
N PHE A 483 -2.14 32.80 -0.18
CA PHE A 483 -1.83 33.22 -1.55
C PHE A 483 -0.33 33.27 -1.86
N TYR A 484 0.53 33.47 -0.87
CA TYR A 484 1.98 33.42 -1.05
C TYR A 484 2.46 32.00 -1.33
N GLY A 485 1.83 31.01 -0.72
CA GLY A 485 2.09 29.61 -0.99
C GLY A 485 1.79 29.22 -2.44
N TYR A 486 0.68 29.66 -3.01
CA TYR A 486 0.35 29.39 -4.42
C TYR A 486 1.37 30.00 -5.37
N ARG A 487 1.81 31.25 -5.10
CA ARG A 487 2.86 31.89 -5.88
C ARG A 487 4.18 31.11 -5.77
N ARG A 488 4.56 30.73 -4.56
CA ARG A 488 5.77 29.93 -4.30
C ARG A 488 5.73 28.61 -5.05
N ALA A 489 4.60 27.92 -5.03
CA ALA A 489 4.43 26.68 -5.78
C ALA A 489 4.69 26.86 -7.28
N LEU A 490 4.15 27.92 -7.89
CA LEU A 490 4.28 28.19 -9.32
C LEU A 490 5.66 28.71 -9.73
N GLU A 491 6.27 29.61 -8.93
CA GLU A 491 7.50 30.32 -9.29
C GLU A 491 8.77 29.55 -8.86
N GLU A 492 8.70 28.81 -7.76
CA GLU A 492 9.83 28.12 -7.14
C GLU A 492 9.78 26.58 -7.27
N GLY A 493 8.69 26.04 -7.83
CA GLY A 493 8.57 24.62 -8.14
C GLY A 493 8.27 23.72 -6.95
N TYR A 494 7.59 24.25 -5.93
CA TYR A 494 7.15 23.45 -4.79
C TYR A 494 6.12 22.40 -5.19
N GLY A 495 6.30 21.17 -4.66
CA GLY A 495 5.51 20.01 -5.07
C GLY A 495 4.20 19.81 -4.31
N TRP A 496 3.97 20.49 -3.19
CA TRP A 496 2.83 20.19 -2.32
C TRP A 496 2.17 21.45 -1.72
N ILE A 497 0.86 21.33 -1.50
CA ILE A 497 0.06 22.15 -0.58
C ILE A 497 -0.61 21.19 0.40
N MET A 498 -0.54 21.51 1.68
CA MET A 498 -1.18 20.74 2.75
C MET A 498 -2.45 21.43 3.24
N TRP A 499 -3.48 20.62 3.51
CA TRP A 499 -4.77 21.04 4.03
C TRP A 499 -5.10 20.30 5.32
N PHE A 500 -5.62 21.01 6.32
CA PHE A 500 -6.02 20.46 7.60
C PHE A 500 -7.38 21.01 8.04
N ALA A 501 -8.03 20.32 8.99
CA ALA A 501 -9.36 20.64 9.55
C ALA A 501 -10.48 20.58 8.49
N PHE A 502 -10.41 19.59 7.60
CA PHE A 502 -11.44 19.32 6.61
C PHE A 502 -12.58 18.49 7.23
N ASP A 503 -13.77 19.09 7.37
CA ASP A 503 -15.00 18.40 7.79
C ASP A 503 -16.23 18.98 7.08
N PRO A 504 -16.58 18.47 5.91
CA PRO A 504 -17.70 18.95 5.13
C PRO A 504 -19.06 18.51 5.68
N SER A 505 -19.11 17.48 6.51
CA SER A 505 -20.35 16.98 7.12
C SER A 505 -20.67 17.68 8.45
N GLY A 506 -19.64 18.02 9.21
CA GLY A 506 -19.75 18.58 10.56
C GLY A 506 -20.34 17.59 11.58
N THR A 507 -20.28 16.29 11.29
CA THR A 507 -20.86 15.24 12.14
C THR A 507 -19.93 14.74 13.22
N GLY A 508 -18.63 15.02 13.10
CA GLY A 508 -17.60 14.51 14.01
C GLY A 508 -17.38 15.36 15.25
N GLY A 509 -17.40 16.64 15.17
CA GLY A 509 -17.06 17.53 16.28
C GLY A 509 -16.46 18.85 15.83
N ILE A 510 -15.88 18.88 14.66
CA ILE A 510 -15.51 20.12 13.96
C ILE A 510 -16.77 20.69 13.32
N ASN A 511 -16.92 22.00 13.30
CA ASN A 511 -18.04 22.65 12.63
C ASN A 511 -17.97 22.38 11.11
N ASN A 512 -19.12 22.09 10.50
CA ASN A 512 -19.22 21.96 9.05
C ASN A 512 -18.59 23.16 8.35
N ASN A 513 -17.49 22.91 7.65
CA ASN A 513 -16.74 23.95 6.95
C ASN A 513 -16.79 23.81 5.42
N ARG A 514 -17.75 23.04 4.88
CA ARG A 514 -17.86 22.75 3.44
C ARG A 514 -17.79 23.99 2.56
N VAL A 515 -18.62 25.00 2.84
CA VAL A 515 -18.71 26.23 2.03
C VAL A 515 -17.38 26.99 2.07
N HIS A 516 -16.78 27.10 3.25
CA HIS A 516 -15.51 27.78 3.42
C HIS A 516 -14.37 27.03 2.74
N SER A 517 -14.33 25.72 2.89
CA SER A 517 -13.35 24.86 2.23
C SER A 517 -13.45 24.94 0.71
N MET A 518 -14.68 24.89 0.15
CA MET A 518 -14.89 25.05 -1.29
C MET A 518 -14.37 26.37 -1.81
N THR A 519 -14.56 27.47 -1.09
CA THR A 519 -14.01 28.78 -1.46
C THR A 519 -12.48 28.73 -1.56
N GLN A 520 -11.81 28.05 -0.63
CA GLN A 520 -10.37 27.92 -0.61
C GLN A 520 -9.85 26.98 -1.69
N PHE A 521 -10.50 25.83 -1.90
CA PHE A 521 -10.14 24.88 -2.95
C PHE A 521 -10.35 25.49 -4.35
N GLN A 522 -11.44 26.25 -4.56
CA GLN A 522 -11.64 27.00 -5.80
C GLN A 522 -10.50 27.97 -6.06
N ALA A 523 -10.07 28.73 -5.05
CA ALA A 523 -8.95 29.67 -5.20
C ALA A 523 -7.63 28.95 -5.52
N ALA A 524 -7.38 27.79 -4.90
CA ALA A 524 -6.21 26.96 -5.21
C ALA A 524 -6.28 26.37 -6.62
N ALA A 525 -7.43 25.82 -7.01
CA ALA A 525 -7.65 25.23 -8.33
C ALA A 525 -7.44 26.24 -9.45
N GLU A 526 -8.01 27.44 -9.31
CA GLU A 526 -7.82 28.53 -10.28
C GLU A 526 -6.36 28.95 -10.39
N LYS A 527 -5.68 29.14 -9.25
CA LYS A 527 -4.31 29.64 -9.22
C LYS A 527 -3.29 28.64 -9.71
N LEU A 528 -3.42 27.38 -9.27
CA LEU A 528 -2.43 26.33 -9.53
C LEU A 528 -2.69 25.60 -10.85
N TYR A 529 -3.95 25.46 -11.24
CA TYR A 529 -4.34 24.60 -12.37
C TYR A 529 -5.09 25.33 -13.47
N GLY A 530 -5.53 26.57 -13.24
CA GLY A 530 -6.36 27.32 -14.20
C GLY A 530 -7.72 26.66 -14.44
N LYS A 531 -8.25 25.94 -13.44
CA LYS A 531 -9.51 25.17 -13.50
C LYS A 531 -10.43 25.56 -12.36
N ASN A 532 -11.72 25.30 -12.55
CA ASN A 532 -12.70 25.44 -11.48
C ASN A 532 -12.86 24.11 -10.72
N MET A 533 -13.38 24.21 -9.50
CA MET A 533 -13.89 23.08 -8.76
C MET A 533 -15.30 22.72 -9.24
N ALA A 534 -15.59 21.43 -9.31
CA ALA A 534 -17.00 20.95 -9.38
C ALA A 534 -17.67 21.09 -8.00
N GLU A 535 -18.96 21.40 -7.99
CA GLU A 535 -19.71 21.43 -6.74
C GLU A 535 -19.91 20.00 -6.20
N PRO A 536 -19.56 19.73 -4.93
CA PRO A 536 -19.80 18.43 -4.32
C PRO A 536 -21.31 18.15 -4.25
N GLN A 537 -21.70 16.91 -4.56
CA GLN A 537 -23.11 16.52 -4.61
C GLN A 537 -23.57 15.80 -3.33
N TYR A 538 -22.62 15.17 -2.64
CA TYR A 538 -22.93 14.33 -1.49
C TYR A 538 -21.99 14.63 -0.32
N VAL A 539 -22.41 14.24 0.88
CA VAL A 539 -21.58 14.14 2.07
C VAL A 539 -21.70 12.74 2.67
N TYR A 540 -20.64 12.31 3.30
CA TYR A 540 -20.55 11.05 4.03
C TYR A 540 -20.37 11.34 5.51
N ASN A 541 -21.18 10.71 6.35
CA ASN A 541 -21.21 11.00 7.77
C ASN A 541 -20.30 10.08 8.57
N LYS A 542 -19.71 10.63 9.62
CA LYS A 542 -19.18 9.86 10.74
C LYS A 542 -20.27 9.78 11.81
N ILE A 543 -20.65 8.57 12.23
CA ILE A 543 -21.85 8.34 13.06
C ILE A 543 -21.55 7.91 14.49
N GLY A 544 -20.27 7.83 14.85
CA GLY A 544 -19.81 7.47 16.20
C GLY A 544 -18.37 7.02 16.22
N GLU A 545 -17.85 6.68 17.40
CA GLU A 545 -16.52 6.13 17.54
C GLU A 545 -16.42 4.78 16.79
N GLY A 546 -15.41 4.65 15.93
CA GLY A 546 -15.22 3.49 15.06
C GLY A 546 -16.39 3.23 14.09
N LYS A 547 -17.21 4.24 13.78
CA LYS A 547 -18.40 4.06 12.94
C LYS A 547 -18.50 5.13 11.88
N TYR A 548 -18.45 4.71 10.64
CA TYR A 548 -18.61 5.54 9.44
C TYR A 548 -19.79 5.04 8.63
N ASP A 549 -20.46 5.95 7.94
CA ASP A 549 -21.59 5.61 7.07
C ASP A 549 -21.15 5.74 5.60
N PRO A 550 -21.12 4.64 4.83
CA PRO A 550 -20.76 4.70 3.41
C PRO A 550 -21.88 5.24 2.52
N THR A 551 -23.03 5.58 3.09
CA THR A 551 -24.16 6.12 2.33
C THR A 551 -23.90 7.57 1.93
N PRO A 552 -23.99 7.92 0.63
CA PRO A 552 -23.93 9.30 0.18
C PRO A 552 -25.24 10.04 0.51
N TYR A 553 -25.16 11.11 1.28
CA TYR A 553 -26.30 11.97 1.59
C TYR A 553 -26.25 13.20 0.68
N PRO A 554 -27.33 13.50 -0.08
CA PRO A 554 -27.37 14.67 -0.95
C PRO A 554 -27.13 15.97 -0.18
N ILE A 555 -26.36 16.87 -0.76
CA ILE A 555 -26.18 18.24 -0.28
C ILE A 555 -27.39 19.05 -0.78
N ASN A 556 -28.21 19.55 0.14
CA ASN A 556 -29.37 20.40 -0.14
C ASN A 556 -28.96 21.87 -0.32
#